data_3e3430b01702b8ba4be4b0e1b198938d
#
_entry.id   3e3430b01702b8ba4be4b0e1b198938d
#
_cell.length_a   1.000
_cell.length_b   1.000
_cell.length_c   1.000
_cell.angle_alpha   90.00
_cell.angle_beta   90.00
_cell.angle_gamma   90.00
#
_symmetry.space_group_name_H-M   'P 1'
#
loop_
_entity.id
_entity.type
_entity.pdbx_description
1 polymer ?
#
loop_
_entity_poly.entity_id
_entity_poly.type
_entity_poly.pdbx_seq_one_letter_code
_entity_poly.pdbx_strand_id
1 'polypeptide(L)'
;MIYWDNAATTWPKPLAVTEAMNRALTRYGANPGRGGHTMGMAASREVYRCRETAAEFFHLDNPGHVVFTLNCTMALNMALKGILRTSGRVVVSDMEHNAVMRPLHALSPGRPIYDVAQVTPGDDDQTVENFRRCITPFTRAIVCTHASNVFGVQLPIRRLGELAREHDLLFVVDAAQTAGVLPLDMEADHIDFLCVAGHKGLYGPMGTGMLLCGDRFELPPFVEGGTGSQSLLYEQPEELPDRLESGTPNTPGLCGLRAGMEWVKARGIDAIRQQELRDVQMLYDAAARIPGVTLYTPRPEDGYAVPVLSLNIEGRASTDVADELNRRGVAVRAGLHCAPSAHRKYGTLPGGTVRLAPSLFTSRAEVAETCRILRACAASGGRQSAK
;
A
#
# COMPACT_ATOMS: atom_id res chain seq x y z
N MET A 1 -19.34 -16.45 1.25
CA MET A 1 -18.66 -15.72 0.13
C MET A 1 -17.17 -15.84 0.35
N ILE A 2 -16.46 -16.33 -0.62
CA ILE A 2 -14.99 -16.43 -0.60
C ILE A 2 -14.43 -15.07 -1.02
N TYR A 3 -13.54 -14.49 -0.21
CA TYR A 3 -13.06 -13.12 -0.42
C TYR A 3 -11.60 -13.09 -0.87
N TRP A 4 -11.37 -12.64 -2.12
CA TRP A 4 -10.05 -12.50 -2.75
C TRP A 4 -9.66 -11.06 -3.10
N ASP A 5 -10.39 -10.04 -2.62
CA ASP A 5 -10.05 -8.63 -2.89
C ASP A 5 -9.25 -7.98 -1.75
N ASN A 6 -8.38 -8.76 -1.06
CA ASN A 6 -7.61 -8.26 0.08
C ASN A 6 -6.56 -7.19 -0.29
N ALA A 7 -6.11 -7.14 -1.53
CA ALA A 7 -5.25 -6.06 -2.01
C ALA A 7 -5.98 -4.69 -2.10
N ALA A 8 -7.33 -4.67 -2.09
CA ALA A 8 -8.11 -3.45 -1.94
C ALA A 8 -8.30 -3.08 -0.47
N THR A 9 -8.73 -4.02 0.36
CA THR A 9 -8.81 -3.93 1.83
C THR A 9 -8.91 -5.34 2.41
N THR A 10 -8.22 -5.65 3.49
CA THR A 10 -8.31 -6.98 4.12
C THR A 10 -9.66 -7.22 4.80
N TRP A 11 -10.19 -8.42 4.63
CA TRP A 11 -11.41 -8.89 5.31
C TRP A 11 -11.32 -10.41 5.57
N PRO A 12 -11.81 -10.87 6.76
CA PRO A 12 -12.28 -10.09 7.91
C PRO A 12 -11.14 -9.36 8.64
N LYS A 13 -11.49 -8.45 9.54
CA LYS A 13 -10.54 -7.86 10.48
C LYS A 13 -10.41 -8.78 11.71
N PRO A 14 -9.21 -8.86 12.33
CA PRO A 14 -9.04 -9.52 13.62
C PRO A 14 -9.99 -8.95 14.67
N LEU A 15 -10.54 -9.80 15.56
CA LEU A 15 -11.45 -9.36 16.62
C LEU A 15 -10.85 -8.25 17.49
N ALA A 16 -9.54 -8.34 17.79
CA ALA A 16 -8.82 -7.33 18.55
C ALA A 16 -8.95 -5.92 17.98
N VAL A 17 -9.05 -5.78 16.65
CA VAL A 17 -9.22 -4.49 15.97
C VAL A 17 -10.59 -3.88 16.29
N THR A 18 -11.66 -4.66 16.13
CA THR A 18 -13.03 -4.18 16.39
C THR A 18 -13.24 -3.88 17.87
N GLU A 19 -12.69 -4.69 18.76
CA GLU A 19 -12.72 -4.47 20.21
C GLU A 19 -11.94 -3.21 20.60
N ALA A 20 -10.77 -2.93 20.02
CA ALA A 20 -10.01 -1.73 20.30
C ALA A 20 -10.78 -0.47 19.87
N MET A 21 -11.40 -0.49 18.68
CA MET A 21 -12.25 0.60 18.21
C MET A 21 -13.46 0.83 19.15
N ASN A 22 -14.13 -0.24 19.56
CA ASN A 22 -15.27 -0.16 20.47
C ASN A 22 -14.87 0.41 21.85
N ARG A 23 -13.72 -0.02 22.39
CA ARG A 23 -13.17 0.55 23.64
C ARG A 23 -12.87 2.03 23.50
N ALA A 24 -12.35 2.47 22.36
CA ALA A 24 -12.07 3.88 22.14
C ALA A 24 -13.36 4.71 22.17
N LEU A 25 -14.43 4.24 21.57
CA LEU A 25 -15.72 4.95 21.55
C LEU A 25 -16.42 4.96 22.91
N THR A 26 -16.31 3.88 23.70
CA THR A 26 -17.11 3.68 24.92
C THR A 26 -16.40 4.08 26.21
N ARG A 27 -15.07 4.07 26.25
CA ARG A 27 -14.30 4.29 27.49
C ARG A 27 -13.54 5.61 27.52
N TYR A 28 -13.04 6.07 26.39
CA TYR A 28 -12.23 7.30 26.29
C TYR A 28 -12.53 8.11 25.03
N GLY A 29 -13.81 8.21 24.67
CA GLY A 29 -14.29 8.96 23.51
C GLY A 29 -14.20 10.49 23.66
N ALA A 30 -13.12 10.99 24.25
CA ALA A 30 -12.82 12.43 24.36
C ALA A 30 -11.78 12.83 23.32
N ASN A 31 -11.74 14.15 23.00
CA ASN A 31 -10.71 14.70 22.12
C ASN A 31 -9.32 14.49 22.76
N PRO A 32 -8.35 13.88 22.07
CA PRO A 32 -6.98 13.68 22.54
C PRO A 32 -6.15 14.98 22.59
N GLY A 33 -6.73 16.12 22.18
CA GLY A 33 -6.08 17.42 22.35
C GLY A 33 -5.85 17.75 23.82
N ARG A 34 -5.23 18.89 24.11
CA ARG A 34 -4.75 19.34 25.44
C ARG A 34 -5.82 19.50 26.54
N GLY A 35 -6.88 18.72 26.53
CA GLY A 35 -7.84 18.63 27.62
C GLY A 35 -7.18 18.05 28.88
N GLY A 36 -6.98 18.82 29.92
CA GLY A 36 -6.35 18.42 31.19
C GLY A 36 -7.17 17.41 32.01
N HIS A 37 -8.27 16.88 31.49
CA HIS A 37 -9.12 15.90 32.15
C HIS A 37 -8.75 14.46 31.79
N THR A 38 -9.06 13.54 32.69
CA THR A 38 -8.65 12.13 32.63
C THR A 38 -9.00 11.43 31.30
N MET A 39 -10.18 11.70 30.72
CA MET A 39 -10.59 11.08 29.46
C MET A 39 -9.77 11.60 28.27
N GLY A 40 -9.50 12.90 28.19
CA GLY A 40 -8.65 13.48 27.15
C GLY A 40 -7.22 12.94 27.23
N MET A 41 -6.65 12.87 28.44
CA MET A 41 -5.33 12.25 28.66
C MET A 41 -5.29 10.77 28.27
N ALA A 42 -6.36 10.02 28.53
CA ALA A 42 -6.44 8.62 28.13
C ALA A 42 -6.46 8.48 26.59
N ALA A 43 -7.25 9.30 25.91
CA ALA A 43 -7.29 9.35 24.45
C ALA A 43 -5.92 9.72 23.84
N SER A 44 -5.25 10.76 24.39
CA SER A 44 -3.91 11.17 23.96
C SER A 44 -2.88 10.06 24.11
N ARG A 45 -2.91 9.30 25.21
CA ARG A 45 -2.02 8.15 25.42
C ARG A 45 -2.24 7.06 24.37
N GLU A 46 -3.50 6.76 24.01
CA GLU A 46 -3.79 5.74 23.00
C GLU A 46 -3.30 6.16 21.61
N VAL A 47 -3.46 7.44 21.25
CA VAL A 47 -2.90 7.99 20.01
C VAL A 47 -1.37 7.88 20.00
N TYR A 48 -0.72 8.27 21.10
CA TYR A 48 0.73 8.19 21.22
C TYR A 48 1.25 6.76 21.17
N ARG A 49 0.59 5.80 21.84
CA ARG A 49 0.92 4.39 21.76
C ARG A 49 0.82 3.83 20.33
N CYS A 50 -0.13 4.35 19.54
CA CYS A 50 -0.19 3.96 18.12
C CYS A 50 1.05 4.44 17.36
N ARG A 51 1.59 5.64 17.67
CA ARG A 51 2.86 6.13 17.10
C ARG A 51 4.04 5.28 17.53
N GLU A 52 4.16 4.97 18.83
CA GLU A 52 5.20 4.08 19.37
C GLU A 52 5.17 2.73 18.67
N THR A 53 3.97 2.12 18.54
CA THR A 53 3.81 0.83 17.85
C THR A 53 4.21 0.93 16.36
N ALA A 54 3.87 2.00 15.67
CA ALA A 54 4.25 2.20 14.27
C ALA A 54 5.74 2.45 14.10
N ALA A 55 6.35 3.27 14.97
CA ALA A 55 7.78 3.53 14.97
C ALA A 55 8.57 2.24 15.20
N GLU A 56 8.19 1.44 16.19
CA GLU A 56 8.80 0.12 16.44
C GLU A 56 8.61 -0.83 15.26
N PHE A 57 7.43 -0.83 14.63
CA PHE A 57 7.08 -1.75 13.55
C PHE A 57 7.91 -1.49 12.27
N PHE A 58 8.30 -0.25 12.02
CA PHE A 58 9.04 0.17 10.83
C PHE A 58 10.47 0.65 11.13
N HIS A 59 10.97 0.42 12.34
CA HIS A 59 12.32 0.79 12.79
C HIS A 59 12.60 2.30 12.57
N LEU A 60 11.73 3.14 13.12
CA LEU A 60 11.87 4.59 13.15
C LEU A 60 12.16 5.03 14.60
N ASP A 61 13.26 5.73 14.84
CA ASP A 61 13.71 6.07 16.19
C ASP A 61 12.74 6.98 16.95
N ASN A 62 12.19 7.98 16.27
CA ASN A 62 11.33 8.97 16.90
C ASN A 62 9.84 8.74 16.59
N PRO A 63 9.02 8.30 17.56
CA PRO A 63 7.58 8.16 17.35
C PRO A 63 6.87 9.46 16.94
N GLY A 64 7.42 10.63 17.27
CA GLY A 64 6.92 11.93 16.83
C GLY A 64 6.95 12.13 15.31
N HIS A 65 7.79 11.38 14.60
CA HIS A 65 7.90 11.41 13.14
C HIS A 65 6.91 10.47 12.40
N VAL A 66 6.05 9.79 13.14
CA VAL A 66 4.88 9.09 12.59
C VAL A 66 3.73 10.07 12.47
N VAL A 67 3.34 10.43 11.26
CA VAL A 67 2.23 11.34 10.95
C VAL A 67 1.02 10.53 10.51
N PHE A 68 -0.10 10.66 11.20
CA PHE A 68 -1.33 9.96 10.83
C PHE A 68 -2.04 10.66 9.67
N THR A 69 -2.50 9.86 8.73
CA THR A 69 -3.23 10.32 7.56
C THR A 69 -4.53 9.53 7.39
N LEU A 70 -5.43 10.02 6.54
CA LEU A 70 -6.67 9.29 6.22
C LEU A 70 -6.41 7.99 5.44
N ASN A 71 -5.31 7.93 4.70
CA ASN A 71 -4.93 6.81 3.84
C ASN A 71 -3.53 7.05 3.24
N CYS A 72 -2.97 6.04 2.59
CA CYS A 72 -1.68 6.14 1.90
C CYS A 72 -1.65 7.22 0.81
N THR A 73 -2.78 7.47 0.11
CA THR A 73 -2.86 8.52 -0.92
C THR A 73 -2.58 9.91 -0.32
N MET A 74 -3.09 10.20 0.88
CA MET A 74 -2.79 11.46 1.58
C MET A 74 -1.31 11.53 1.94
N ALA A 75 -0.73 10.48 2.48
CA ALA A 75 0.70 10.40 2.81
C ALA A 75 1.59 10.68 1.57
N LEU A 76 1.29 10.04 0.44
CA LEU A 76 1.98 10.27 -0.83
C LEU A 76 1.83 11.70 -1.35
N ASN A 77 0.64 12.30 -1.22
CA ASN A 77 0.45 13.70 -1.61
C ASN A 77 1.27 14.66 -0.74
N MET A 78 1.34 14.42 0.58
CA MET A 78 2.17 15.21 1.50
C MET A 78 3.64 15.14 1.10
N ALA A 79 4.19 13.94 0.93
CA ALA A 79 5.58 13.74 0.54
C ALA A 79 5.89 14.36 -0.82
N LEU A 80 5.15 14.01 -1.88
CA LEU A 80 5.43 14.45 -3.25
C LEU A 80 5.28 15.95 -3.43
N LYS A 81 4.20 16.54 -2.91
CA LYS A 81 3.96 17.99 -3.02
C LYS A 81 4.91 18.79 -2.16
N GLY A 82 5.33 18.25 -1.01
CA GLY A 82 6.33 18.88 -0.15
C GLY A 82 7.71 18.92 -0.80
N ILE A 83 8.18 17.77 -1.31
CA ILE A 83 9.50 17.64 -1.96
C ILE A 83 9.58 18.51 -3.23
N LEU A 84 8.51 18.55 -4.02
CA LEU A 84 8.47 19.26 -5.31
C LEU A 84 7.87 20.67 -5.22
N ARG A 85 7.74 21.24 -4.02
CA ARG A 85 7.11 22.56 -3.81
C ARG A 85 7.74 23.67 -4.63
N THR A 86 9.06 23.65 -4.78
CA THR A 86 9.80 24.73 -5.47
C THR A 86 10.18 24.38 -6.89
N SER A 87 10.78 23.21 -7.07
CA SER A 87 11.24 22.73 -8.38
C SER A 87 11.81 21.31 -8.25
N GLY A 88 12.11 20.68 -9.37
CA GLY A 88 12.79 19.40 -9.42
C GLY A 88 11.99 18.34 -10.17
N ARG A 89 12.57 17.16 -10.23
CA ARG A 89 12.01 15.96 -10.86
C ARG A 89 12.14 14.78 -9.91
N VAL A 90 11.37 13.75 -10.17
CA VAL A 90 11.50 12.47 -9.47
C VAL A 90 11.69 11.34 -10.48
N VAL A 91 12.36 10.27 -10.07
CA VAL A 91 12.36 9.00 -10.81
C VAL A 91 11.28 8.12 -10.19
N VAL A 92 10.38 7.60 -11.02
CA VAL A 92 9.31 6.69 -10.61
C VAL A 92 9.42 5.35 -11.35
N SER A 93 8.77 4.29 -10.83
CA SER A 93 8.69 3.02 -11.56
C SER A 93 7.55 3.04 -12.60
N ASP A 94 7.59 2.09 -13.54
CA ASP A 94 6.48 1.81 -14.46
C ASP A 94 5.34 0.98 -13.81
N MET A 95 5.44 0.72 -12.50
CA MET A 95 4.45 -0.03 -11.70
C MET A 95 3.58 0.83 -10.79
N GLU A 96 3.73 2.17 -10.84
CA GLU A 96 3.13 3.07 -9.87
C GLU A 96 1.60 3.09 -9.88
N HIS A 97 1.06 3.22 -8.68
CA HIS A 97 -0.36 3.49 -8.46
C HIS A 97 -0.70 4.96 -8.80
N ASN A 98 -1.96 5.23 -9.13
CA ASN A 98 -2.46 6.58 -9.37
C ASN A 98 -2.26 7.55 -8.19
N ALA A 99 -2.07 7.05 -6.97
CA ALA A 99 -1.76 7.86 -5.80
C ALA A 99 -0.39 8.56 -5.89
N VAL A 100 0.54 8.01 -6.70
CA VAL A 100 1.82 8.62 -7.07
C VAL A 100 1.66 9.44 -8.35
N MET A 101 1.11 8.85 -9.41
CA MET A 101 1.12 9.47 -10.74
C MET A 101 0.21 10.70 -10.85
N ARG A 102 -0.95 10.70 -10.21
CA ARG A 102 -1.89 11.84 -10.27
C ARG A 102 -1.37 13.10 -9.58
N PRO A 103 -0.80 13.06 -8.37
CA PRO A 103 -0.15 14.23 -7.77
C PRO A 103 0.97 14.79 -8.63
N LEU A 104 1.84 13.93 -9.19
CA LEU A 104 2.91 14.35 -10.07
C LEU A 104 2.40 15.05 -11.35
N HIS A 105 1.34 14.51 -11.95
CA HIS A 105 0.69 15.13 -13.10
C HIS A 105 0.02 16.46 -12.73
N ALA A 106 -0.61 16.55 -11.57
CA ALA A 106 -1.28 17.75 -11.09
C ALA A 106 -0.32 18.90 -10.77
N LEU A 107 0.92 18.59 -10.32
CA LEU A 107 1.95 19.59 -10.04
C LEU A 107 2.48 20.26 -11.31
N SER A 108 2.43 19.60 -12.47
CA SER A 108 2.91 20.15 -13.74
C SER A 108 2.09 19.61 -14.92
N PRO A 109 0.88 20.15 -15.14
CA PRO A 109 0.02 19.70 -16.23
C PRO A 109 0.70 19.91 -17.59
N GLY A 110 0.71 18.87 -18.42
CA GLY A 110 1.27 18.90 -19.78
C GLY A 110 2.79 18.83 -19.86
N ARG A 111 3.54 18.94 -18.77
CA ARG A 111 5.00 18.80 -18.72
C ARG A 111 5.40 17.85 -17.59
N PRO A 112 5.69 16.57 -17.87
CA PRO A 112 6.06 15.62 -16.82
C PRO A 112 7.30 16.08 -16.03
N ILE A 113 7.18 16.06 -14.69
CA ILE A 113 8.28 16.31 -13.74
C ILE A 113 8.80 15.00 -13.16
N TYR A 114 8.67 13.94 -13.90
CA TYR A 114 9.15 12.61 -13.53
C TYR A 114 9.74 11.89 -14.72
N ASP A 115 10.65 10.99 -14.45
CA ASP A 115 11.24 10.05 -15.38
C ASP A 115 10.85 8.64 -14.95
N VAL A 116 10.53 7.74 -15.90
CA VAL A 116 9.98 6.42 -15.59
C VAL A 116 11.04 5.35 -15.81
N ALA A 117 11.45 4.70 -14.71
CA ALA A 117 12.33 3.56 -14.74
C ALA A 117 11.54 2.25 -14.95
N GLN A 118 12.06 1.38 -15.81
CA GLN A 118 11.45 0.07 -16.06
C GLN A 118 11.84 -0.93 -14.97
N VAL A 119 10.86 -1.59 -14.39
CA VAL A 119 11.07 -2.71 -13.46
C VAL A 119 11.25 -4.00 -14.27
N THR A 120 12.29 -4.77 -13.99
CA THR A 120 12.50 -6.09 -14.56
C THR A 120 12.19 -7.13 -13.48
N PRO A 121 11.03 -7.82 -13.55
CA PRO A 121 10.62 -8.76 -12.51
C PRO A 121 11.66 -9.87 -12.32
N GLY A 122 12.12 -10.06 -11.07
CA GLY A 122 13.11 -11.08 -10.72
C GLY A 122 14.57 -10.73 -11.12
N ASP A 123 14.81 -9.54 -11.67
CA ASP A 123 16.15 -9.03 -11.97
C ASP A 123 16.34 -7.66 -11.30
N ASP A 124 16.84 -7.72 -10.07
CA ASP A 124 17.09 -6.53 -9.25
C ASP A 124 18.22 -5.67 -9.81
N ASP A 125 19.27 -6.29 -10.38
CA ASP A 125 20.40 -5.57 -10.97
C ASP A 125 19.94 -4.70 -12.13
N GLN A 126 19.18 -5.28 -13.04
CA GLN A 126 18.65 -4.55 -14.18
C GLN A 126 17.64 -3.47 -13.75
N THR A 127 16.82 -3.75 -12.72
CA THR A 127 15.87 -2.77 -12.17
C THR A 127 16.61 -1.56 -11.61
N VAL A 128 17.61 -1.77 -10.75
CA VAL A 128 18.39 -0.68 -10.15
C VAL A 128 19.13 0.12 -11.22
N GLU A 129 19.72 -0.55 -12.21
CA GLU A 129 20.39 0.12 -13.32
C GLU A 129 19.43 0.98 -14.17
N ASN A 130 18.20 0.53 -14.38
CA ASN A 130 17.18 1.31 -15.06
C ASN A 130 16.81 2.58 -14.28
N PHE A 131 16.71 2.51 -12.94
CA PHE A 131 16.54 3.69 -12.10
C PHE A 131 17.74 4.64 -12.20
N ARG A 132 18.98 4.12 -12.12
CA ARG A 132 20.21 4.90 -12.24
C ARG A 132 20.24 5.72 -13.53
N ARG A 133 19.88 5.13 -14.66
CA ARG A 133 19.83 5.81 -15.98
C ARG A 133 18.81 6.93 -16.05
N CYS A 134 17.78 6.91 -15.22
CA CYS A 134 16.77 7.97 -15.17
C CYS A 134 17.18 9.16 -14.28
N ILE A 135 18.25 9.04 -13.47
CA ILE A 135 18.73 10.12 -12.61
C ILE A 135 19.37 11.22 -13.45
N THR A 136 18.98 12.45 -13.19
CA THR A 136 19.51 13.67 -13.82
C THR A 136 19.92 14.68 -12.74
N PRO A 137 20.68 15.75 -13.09
CA PRO A 137 21.01 16.82 -12.13
C PRO A 137 19.80 17.54 -11.51
N PHE A 138 18.61 17.36 -12.07
CA PHE A 138 17.37 17.95 -11.58
C PHE A 138 16.55 16.98 -10.73
N THR A 139 16.98 15.74 -10.57
CA THR A 139 16.30 14.73 -9.78
C THR A 139 16.42 15.08 -8.30
N ARG A 140 15.31 15.04 -7.56
CA ARG A 140 15.21 15.31 -6.14
C ARG A 140 14.95 14.05 -5.32
N ALA A 141 14.23 13.09 -5.91
CA ALA A 141 13.86 11.87 -5.21
C ALA A 141 13.70 10.68 -6.15
N ILE A 142 13.90 9.50 -5.61
CA ILE A 142 13.36 8.25 -6.13
C ILE A 142 12.05 7.99 -5.40
N VAL A 143 10.99 7.69 -6.15
CA VAL A 143 9.65 7.39 -5.62
C VAL A 143 9.19 6.08 -6.22
N CYS A 144 8.94 5.06 -5.42
CA CYS A 144 8.46 3.81 -5.99
C CYS A 144 7.49 3.06 -5.06
N THR A 145 6.58 2.33 -5.68
CA THR A 145 5.83 1.31 -4.96
C THR A 145 6.76 0.17 -4.55
N HIS A 146 6.65 -0.33 -3.33
CA HIS A 146 7.42 -1.51 -2.91
C HIS A 146 6.95 -2.78 -3.62
N ALA A 147 5.64 -2.88 -3.94
CA ALA A 147 5.13 -3.94 -4.79
C ALA A 147 3.90 -3.48 -5.59
N SER A 148 3.80 -3.98 -6.82
CA SER A 148 2.66 -3.71 -7.70
C SER A 148 1.35 -4.26 -7.10
N ASN A 149 0.37 -3.40 -6.97
CA ASN A 149 -0.97 -3.78 -6.53
C ASN A 149 -1.78 -4.57 -7.57
N VAL A 150 -1.24 -4.77 -8.77
CA VAL A 150 -1.88 -5.49 -9.87
C VAL A 150 -1.19 -6.83 -10.12
N PHE A 151 0.12 -6.80 -10.31
CA PHE A 151 0.90 -7.96 -10.76
C PHE A 151 1.72 -8.60 -9.63
N GLY A 152 1.70 -8.02 -8.43
CA GLY A 152 2.44 -8.55 -7.27
C GLY A 152 3.96 -8.45 -7.36
N VAL A 153 4.50 -7.85 -8.43
CA VAL A 153 5.96 -7.70 -8.61
C VAL A 153 6.52 -6.81 -7.50
N GLN A 154 7.50 -7.30 -6.78
CA GLN A 154 8.25 -6.59 -5.73
C GLN A 154 9.43 -5.84 -6.34
N LEU A 155 9.72 -4.64 -5.81
CA LEU A 155 10.89 -3.85 -6.16
C LEU A 155 11.97 -3.99 -5.08
N PRO A 156 13.26 -3.91 -5.43
CA PRO A 156 14.39 -4.05 -4.51
C PRO A 156 14.63 -2.77 -3.68
N ILE A 157 13.80 -2.53 -2.67
CA ILE A 157 13.75 -1.26 -1.91
C ILE A 157 15.08 -0.91 -1.29
N ARG A 158 15.78 -1.85 -0.62
CA ARG A 158 17.08 -1.60 -0.01
C ARG A 158 18.09 -1.08 -1.03
N ARG A 159 18.20 -1.73 -2.17
CA ARG A 159 19.14 -1.33 -3.24
C ARG A 159 18.76 -0.01 -3.90
N LEU A 160 17.48 0.31 -4.01
CA LEU A 160 17.00 1.61 -4.49
C LEU A 160 17.27 2.71 -3.46
N GLY A 161 17.17 2.41 -2.16
CA GLY A 161 17.57 3.30 -1.08
C GLY A 161 19.07 3.59 -1.09
N GLU A 162 19.91 2.57 -1.28
CA GLU A 162 21.36 2.71 -1.47
C GLU A 162 21.66 3.61 -2.69
N LEU A 163 20.99 3.38 -3.82
CA LEU A 163 21.11 4.22 -5.01
C LEU A 163 20.69 5.68 -4.73
N ALA A 164 19.63 5.89 -3.99
CA ALA A 164 19.18 7.24 -3.60
C ALA A 164 20.25 7.94 -2.74
N ARG A 165 20.83 7.24 -1.77
CA ARG A 165 21.93 7.77 -0.93
C ARG A 165 23.20 8.07 -1.74
N GLU A 166 23.59 7.21 -2.67
CA GLU A 166 24.74 7.40 -3.56
C GLU A 166 24.65 8.72 -4.35
N HIS A 167 23.44 9.12 -4.73
CA HIS A 167 23.17 10.33 -5.51
C HIS A 167 22.62 11.52 -4.69
N ASP A 168 22.63 11.44 -3.36
CA ASP A 168 22.05 12.44 -2.44
C ASP A 168 20.59 12.79 -2.75
N LEU A 169 19.81 11.78 -3.15
CA LEU A 169 18.38 11.89 -3.41
C LEU A 169 17.56 11.48 -2.18
N LEU A 170 16.34 11.99 -2.10
CA LEU A 170 15.34 11.49 -1.15
C LEU A 170 14.74 10.19 -1.66
N PHE A 171 14.36 9.30 -0.75
CA PHE A 171 13.71 8.04 -1.08
C PHE A 171 12.31 7.95 -0.47
N VAL A 172 11.30 7.86 -1.34
CA VAL A 172 9.88 7.77 -0.97
C VAL A 172 9.33 6.40 -1.38
N VAL A 173 8.80 5.66 -0.42
CA VAL A 173 8.27 4.31 -0.65
C VAL A 173 6.76 4.27 -0.44
N ASP A 174 6.01 3.88 -1.47
CA ASP A 174 4.61 3.47 -1.36
C ASP A 174 4.53 2.02 -0.86
N ALA A 175 4.31 1.85 0.43
CA ALA A 175 4.19 0.55 1.08
C ALA A 175 2.73 0.07 1.21
N ALA A 176 1.80 0.60 0.41
CA ALA A 176 0.38 0.25 0.52
C ALA A 176 0.08 -1.24 0.34
N GLN A 177 0.92 -1.99 -0.37
CA GLN A 177 0.76 -3.44 -0.57
C GLN A 177 1.68 -4.29 0.31
N THR A 178 2.65 -3.67 0.98
CA THR A 178 3.73 -4.41 1.63
C THR A 178 3.82 -4.20 3.14
N ALA A 179 3.32 -3.09 3.67
CA ALA A 179 3.23 -2.88 5.11
C ALA A 179 2.40 -3.99 5.77
N GLY A 180 3.03 -4.78 6.65
CA GLY A 180 2.47 -5.97 7.28
C GLY A 180 2.51 -7.26 6.44
N VAL A 181 3.07 -7.21 5.22
CA VAL A 181 3.26 -8.36 4.31
C VAL A 181 4.75 -8.66 4.10
N LEU A 182 5.57 -7.61 3.95
CA LEU A 182 7.02 -7.71 3.85
C LEU A 182 7.67 -6.96 5.01
N PRO A 183 8.86 -7.40 5.46
CA PRO A 183 9.66 -6.58 6.35
C PRO A 183 10.00 -5.25 5.68
N LEU A 184 9.96 -4.17 6.46
CA LEU A 184 10.34 -2.82 6.07
C LEU A 184 11.09 -2.19 7.23
N ASP A 185 12.26 -1.65 6.95
CA ASP A 185 13.14 -1.03 7.91
C ASP A 185 13.55 0.34 7.38
N MET A 186 13.04 1.43 7.99
CA MET A 186 13.28 2.77 7.48
C MET A 186 14.76 3.14 7.47
N GLU A 187 15.50 2.70 8.48
CA GLU A 187 16.94 2.98 8.60
C GLU A 187 17.75 2.12 7.63
N ALA A 188 17.59 0.79 7.72
CA ALA A 188 18.37 -0.16 6.92
C ALA A 188 18.06 -0.10 5.41
N ASP A 189 16.86 0.30 5.03
CA ASP A 189 16.43 0.46 3.64
C ASP A 189 16.59 1.91 3.13
N HIS A 190 17.16 2.80 3.96
CA HIS A 190 17.43 4.21 3.64
C HIS A 190 16.20 5.01 3.20
N ILE A 191 15.04 4.72 3.78
CA ILE A 191 13.78 5.36 3.41
C ILE A 191 13.65 6.72 4.12
N ASP A 192 13.44 7.79 3.35
CA ASP A 192 13.19 9.12 3.92
C ASP A 192 11.68 9.33 4.21
N PHE A 193 10.81 8.77 3.37
CA PHE A 193 9.37 8.85 3.56
C PHE A 193 8.70 7.51 3.24
N LEU A 194 8.10 6.88 4.26
CA LEU A 194 7.34 5.66 4.11
C LEU A 194 5.84 5.96 4.16
N CYS A 195 5.13 5.66 3.07
CA CYS A 195 3.68 5.91 2.94
C CYS A 195 2.90 4.60 3.13
N VAL A 196 2.00 4.56 4.12
CA VAL A 196 1.37 3.33 4.58
C VAL A 196 -0.16 3.40 4.55
N ALA A 197 -0.80 2.33 4.12
CA ALA A 197 -2.25 2.10 4.23
C ALA A 197 -2.57 1.23 5.44
N GLY A 198 -3.31 1.74 6.42
CA GLY A 198 -3.62 0.99 7.64
C GLY A 198 -4.59 -0.18 7.43
N HIS A 199 -5.45 -0.10 6.41
CA HIS A 199 -6.56 -1.04 6.22
C HIS A 199 -6.26 -2.26 5.35
N LYS A 200 -5.01 -2.43 4.89
CA LYS A 200 -4.55 -3.59 4.09
C LYS A 200 -3.77 -4.56 4.97
N GLY A 201 -2.51 -4.85 4.66
CA GLY A 201 -1.69 -5.84 5.37
C GLY A 201 -1.49 -5.58 6.88
N LEU A 202 -1.71 -4.36 7.35
CA LEU A 202 -1.75 -4.06 8.79
C LEU A 202 -3.09 -4.41 9.47
N TYR A 203 -4.08 -4.88 8.74
CA TYR A 203 -5.41 -5.28 9.22
C TYR A 203 -6.18 -4.21 10.00
N GLY A 204 -5.75 -2.95 10.00
CA GLY A 204 -6.44 -1.81 10.60
C GLY A 204 -7.74 -1.44 9.89
N PRO A 205 -8.53 -0.50 10.42
CA PRO A 205 -9.76 -0.04 9.79
C PRO A 205 -9.49 0.87 8.58
N MET A 206 -10.47 0.97 7.68
CA MET A 206 -10.48 2.01 6.64
C MET A 206 -10.48 3.41 7.27
N GLY A 207 -9.97 4.41 6.54
CA GLY A 207 -9.82 5.78 7.07
C GLY A 207 -8.62 5.94 7.99
N THR A 208 -7.62 5.05 7.86
CA THR A 208 -6.32 5.13 8.54
C THR A 208 -5.18 4.91 7.56
N GLY A 209 -4.14 5.72 7.71
CA GLY A 209 -2.88 5.64 7.02
C GLY A 209 -1.81 6.36 7.82
N MET A 210 -0.58 6.27 7.37
CA MET A 210 0.57 6.91 8.00
C MET A 210 1.56 7.41 6.96
N LEU A 211 2.20 8.52 7.28
CA LEU A 211 3.45 8.98 6.69
C LEU A 211 4.50 8.91 7.79
N LEU A 212 5.52 8.09 7.62
CA LEU A 212 6.67 8.06 8.51
C LEU A 212 7.78 8.89 7.86
N CYS A 213 8.32 9.84 8.61
CA CYS A 213 9.29 10.82 8.13
C CYS A 213 10.67 10.54 8.72
N GLY A 214 11.68 10.39 7.85
CA GLY A 214 13.08 10.47 8.25
C GLY A 214 13.53 11.92 8.50
N ASP A 215 14.79 12.10 8.91
CA ASP A 215 15.33 13.40 9.36
C ASP A 215 15.99 14.22 8.25
N ARG A 216 16.13 13.69 7.03
CA ARG A 216 16.90 14.36 5.96
C ARG A 216 16.19 15.53 5.29
N PHE A 217 14.87 15.61 5.41
CA PHE A 217 14.09 16.65 4.75
C PHE A 217 12.84 17.00 5.51
N GLU A 218 12.63 18.28 5.76
CA GLU A 218 11.46 18.79 6.42
C GLU A 218 10.35 19.12 5.42
N LEU A 219 9.26 18.35 5.50
CA LEU A 219 8.07 18.64 4.69
C LEU A 219 7.37 19.90 5.23
N PRO A 220 6.96 20.81 4.33
CA PRO A 220 6.11 21.95 4.74
C PRO A 220 4.71 21.46 5.15
N PRO A 221 3.96 22.28 5.91
CA PRO A 221 2.55 22.01 6.19
C PRO A 221 1.78 21.70 4.90
N PHE A 222 0.89 20.70 4.97
CA PHE A 222 0.03 20.29 3.86
C PHE A 222 -1.40 20.78 4.03
N VAL A 223 -1.88 20.81 5.27
CA VAL A 223 -3.17 21.35 5.69
C VAL A 223 -2.92 22.13 6.98
N GLU A 224 -3.22 23.40 6.98
CA GLU A 224 -3.13 24.25 8.13
C GLU A 224 -4.41 24.20 8.98
N GLY A 225 -4.29 24.24 10.31
CA GLY A 225 -5.43 24.20 11.21
C GLY A 225 -5.07 24.00 12.67
N GLY A 226 -6.07 23.77 13.50
CA GLY A 226 -5.86 23.60 14.94
C GLY A 226 -5.17 22.26 15.25
N THR A 227 -4.05 22.34 15.95
CA THR A 227 -3.27 21.19 16.43
C THR A 227 -3.43 20.93 17.93
N GLY A 228 -4.04 21.88 18.64
CA GLY A 228 -4.11 21.90 20.11
C GLY A 228 -2.82 22.39 20.77
N SER A 229 -1.80 22.77 19.99
CA SER A 229 -0.54 23.36 20.46
C SER A 229 -0.39 24.78 19.92
N GLN A 230 0.45 25.60 20.56
CA GLN A 230 0.86 26.94 20.11
C GLN A 230 -0.29 27.85 19.62
N SER A 231 -1.44 27.80 20.30
CA SER A 231 -2.71 28.43 19.88
C SER A 231 -2.68 29.94 19.70
N LEU A 232 -1.61 30.62 20.15
CA LEU A 232 -1.41 32.05 19.97
C LEU A 232 -0.79 32.41 18.62
N LEU A 233 -0.16 31.44 17.94
CA LEU A 233 0.46 31.66 16.65
C LEU A 233 -0.55 31.40 15.52
N TYR A 234 -0.47 32.20 14.46
CA TYR A 234 -1.24 31.99 13.25
C TYR A 234 -0.54 31.03 12.30
N GLU A 235 0.77 30.86 12.45
CA GLU A 235 1.58 29.91 11.68
C GLU A 235 1.35 28.48 12.20
N GLN A 236 1.40 27.51 11.30
CA GLN A 236 1.38 26.09 11.66
C GLN A 236 2.64 25.76 12.48
N PRO A 237 2.55 24.93 13.55
CA PRO A 237 3.73 24.52 14.31
C PRO A 237 4.84 23.92 13.42
N GLU A 238 6.10 24.19 13.80
CA GLU A 238 7.26 23.68 13.03
C GLU A 238 7.59 22.22 13.38
N GLU A 239 7.15 21.72 14.52
CA GLU A 239 7.52 20.42 15.02
C GLU A 239 6.55 19.32 14.58
N LEU A 240 7.07 18.13 14.27
CA LEU A 240 6.26 16.94 14.05
C LEU A 240 5.70 16.40 15.37
N PRO A 241 4.53 15.83 15.38
CA PRO A 241 3.63 15.62 14.22
C PRO A 241 2.76 16.85 13.89
N ASP A 242 2.71 17.86 14.76
CA ASP A 242 1.78 19.00 14.68
C ASP A 242 1.92 19.79 13.37
N ARG A 243 3.12 19.85 12.78
CA ARG A 243 3.38 20.46 11.46
C ARG A 243 2.49 19.87 10.36
N LEU A 244 2.26 18.56 10.39
CA LEU A 244 1.57 17.80 9.32
C LEU A 244 0.21 17.25 9.74
N GLU A 245 -0.15 17.34 11.03
CA GLU A 245 -1.44 16.91 11.55
C GLU A 245 -2.27 18.09 12.02
N SER A 246 -3.40 18.33 11.39
CA SER A 246 -4.37 19.35 11.78
C SER A 246 -5.74 18.73 12.02
N GLY A 247 -6.47 19.28 12.99
CA GLY A 247 -7.80 18.80 13.36
C GLY A 247 -7.77 17.63 14.35
N THR A 248 -8.95 17.21 14.77
CA THR A 248 -9.11 16.09 15.71
C THR A 248 -8.81 14.76 15.02
N PRO A 249 -7.86 13.96 15.51
CA PRO A 249 -7.51 12.69 14.88
C PRO A 249 -8.60 11.62 15.05
N ASN A 250 -8.61 10.64 14.17
CA ASN A 250 -9.50 9.48 14.21
C ASN A 250 -9.07 8.51 15.33
N THR A 251 -9.24 8.89 16.60
CA THR A 251 -8.83 8.07 17.76
C THR A 251 -9.33 6.64 17.71
N PRO A 252 -10.62 6.34 17.40
CA PRO A 252 -11.09 4.96 17.29
C PRO A 252 -10.37 4.18 16.18
N GLY A 253 -10.16 4.82 15.03
CA GLY A 253 -9.43 4.21 13.92
C GLY A 253 -7.97 3.92 14.27
N LEU A 254 -7.29 4.82 14.98
CA LEU A 254 -5.90 4.65 15.41
C LEU A 254 -5.76 3.54 16.47
N CYS A 255 -6.72 3.42 17.39
CA CYS A 255 -6.75 2.28 18.31
C CYS A 255 -6.91 0.93 17.58
N GLY A 256 -7.77 0.90 16.56
CA GLY A 256 -7.91 -0.26 15.69
C GLY A 256 -6.66 -0.57 14.87
N LEU A 257 -6.00 0.46 14.33
CA LEU A 257 -4.75 0.34 13.57
C LEU A 257 -3.63 -0.23 14.45
N ARG A 258 -3.47 0.30 15.67
CA ARG A 258 -2.51 -0.23 16.63
C ARG A 258 -2.77 -1.72 16.91
N ALA A 259 -4.01 -2.09 17.22
CA ALA A 259 -4.38 -3.48 17.46
C ALA A 259 -4.11 -4.39 16.25
N GLY A 260 -4.26 -3.86 15.03
CA GLY A 260 -3.91 -4.56 13.80
C GLY A 260 -2.41 -4.80 13.67
N MET A 261 -1.58 -3.77 13.90
CA MET A 261 -0.11 -3.90 13.90
C MET A 261 0.38 -4.88 14.97
N GLU A 262 -0.14 -4.78 16.20
CA GLU A 262 0.19 -5.71 17.28
C GLU A 262 -0.20 -7.16 16.93
N TRP A 263 -1.35 -7.35 16.28
CA TRP A 263 -1.80 -8.66 15.83
C TRP A 263 -0.88 -9.25 14.74
N VAL A 264 -0.46 -8.43 13.75
CA VAL A 264 0.50 -8.83 12.71
C VAL A 264 1.85 -9.19 13.34
N LYS A 265 2.35 -8.35 14.27
CA LYS A 265 3.60 -8.60 15.00
C LYS A 265 3.56 -9.93 15.77
N ALA A 266 2.46 -10.21 16.46
CA ALA A 266 2.28 -11.44 17.22
C ALA A 266 2.19 -12.70 16.34
N ARG A 267 1.71 -12.58 15.09
CA ARG A 267 1.67 -13.68 14.11
C ARG A 267 2.99 -13.87 13.38
N GLY A 268 3.77 -12.82 13.27
CA GLY A 268 4.99 -12.75 12.46
C GLY A 268 4.72 -12.49 10.98
N ILE A 269 5.33 -11.44 10.43
CA ILE A 269 5.17 -11.03 9.03
C ILE A 269 5.52 -12.19 8.09
N ASP A 270 6.63 -12.90 8.35
CA ASP A 270 7.07 -14.01 7.52
C ASP A 270 6.07 -15.17 7.50
N ALA A 271 5.46 -15.50 8.64
CA ALA A 271 4.45 -16.55 8.71
C ALA A 271 3.20 -16.19 7.90
N ILE A 272 2.74 -14.92 8.00
CA ILE A 272 1.61 -14.39 7.21
C ILE A 272 1.95 -14.48 5.72
N ARG A 273 3.07 -13.89 5.32
CA ARG A 273 3.55 -13.87 3.93
C ARG A 273 3.65 -15.26 3.33
N GLN A 274 4.29 -16.20 4.02
CA GLN A 274 4.46 -17.56 3.53
C GLN A 274 3.12 -18.30 3.35
N GLN A 275 2.14 -18.07 4.24
CA GLN A 275 0.82 -18.66 4.06
C GLN A 275 0.10 -18.06 2.85
N GLU A 276 0.02 -16.73 2.76
CA GLU A 276 -0.66 -16.05 1.66
C GLU A 276 0.02 -16.35 0.31
N LEU A 277 1.35 -16.46 0.29
CA LEU A 277 2.10 -16.82 -0.91
C LEU A 277 1.79 -18.26 -1.35
N ARG A 278 1.74 -19.23 -0.42
CA ARG A 278 1.31 -20.61 -0.76
C ARG A 278 -0.10 -20.64 -1.35
N ASP A 279 -1.03 -19.85 -0.82
CA ASP A 279 -2.41 -19.81 -1.31
C ASP A 279 -2.49 -19.27 -2.74
N VAL A 280 -1.74 -18.21 -3.06
CA VAL A 280 -1.61 -17.67 -4.43
C VAL A 280 -0.91 -18.66 -5.36
N GLN A 281 0.13 -19.35 -4.90
CA GLN A 281 0.84 -20.36 -5.68
C GLN A 281 -0.08 -21.54 -6.07
N MET A 282 -0.89 -22.03 -5.12
CA MET A 282 -1.90 -23.07 -5.41
C MET A 282 -2.89 -22.61 -6.47
N LEU A 283 -3.36 -21.36 -6.37
CA LEU A 283 -4.27 -20.76 -7.36
C LEU A 283 -3.58 -20.60 -8.72
N TYR A 284 -2.34 -20.11 -8.73
CA TYR A 284 -1.51 -19.99 -9.94
C TYR A 284 -1.34 -21.33 -10.65
N ASP A 285 -0.90 -22.36 -9.92
CA ASP A 285 -0.65 -23.70 -10.46
C ASP A 285 -1.92 -24.34 -11.03
N ALA A 286 -3.08 -24.05 -10.43
CA ALA A 286 -4.37 -24.48 -10.95
C ALA A 286 -4.78 -23.70 -12.20
N ALA A 287 -4.62 -22.37 -12.18
CA ALA A 287 -4.98 -21.48 -13.28
C ALA A 287 -4.12 -21.73 -14.54
N ALA A 288 -2.83 -22.00 -14.36
CA ALA A 288 -1.90 -22.31 -15.45
C ALA A 288 -2.27 -23.57 -16.25
N ARG A 289 -3.10 -24.46 -15.67
CA ARG A 289 -3.59 -25.69 -16.31
C ARG A 289 -4.97 -25.54 -16.96
N ILE A 290 -5.55 -24.34 -16.91
CA ILE A 290 -6.88 -24.07 -17.49
C ILE A 290 -6.69 -23.51 -18.90
N PRO A 291 -7.14 -24.17 -19.95
CA PRO A 291 -7.09 -23.63 -21.32
C PRO A 291 -7.78 -22.26 -21.41
N GLY A 292 -7.15 -21.32 -22.10
CA GLY A 292 -7.67 -19.97 -22.30
C GLY A 292 -7.46 -19.02 -21.11
N VAL A 293 -6.82 -19.45 -20.02
CA VAL A 293 -6.39 -18.55 -18.95
C VAL A 293 -5.00 -18.00 -19.26
N THR A 294 -4.87 -16.67 -19.22
CA THR A 294 -3.59 -15.97 -19.36
C THR A 294 -3.12 -15.48 -17.99
N LEU A 295 -1.90 -15.84 -17.61
CA LEU A 295 -1.16 -15.35 -16.45
C LEU A 295 -0.05 -14.40 -16.94
N TYR A 296 0.13 -13.27 -16.27
CA TYR A 296 1.00 -12.20 -16.75
C TYR A 296 2.37 -12.16 -16.11
N THR A 297 2.54 -12.83 -14.98
CA THR A 297 3.81 -12.91 -14.24
C THR A 297 4.25 -14.36 -14.13
N PRO A 298 5.54 -14.63 -13.87
CA PRO A 298 5.98 -15.94 -13.40
C PRO A 298 5.20 -16.38 -12.14
N ARG A 299 5.31 -17.66 -11.79
CA ARG A 299 4.75 -18.17 -10.54
C ARG A 299 5.25 -17.33 -9.37
N PRO A 300 4.36 -16.78 -8.53
CA PRO A 300 4.79 -15.93 -7.42
C PRO A 300 5.70 -16.70 -6.45
N GLU A 301 6.88 -16.15 -6.19
CA GLU A 301 7.86 -16.73 -5.26
C GLU A 301 8.40 -15.67 -4.32
N ASP A 302 8.97 -16.12 -3.20
CA ASP A 302 9.60 -15.25 -2.23
C ASP A 302 10.80 -14.51 -2.85
N GLY A 303 10.98 -13.25 -2.44
CA GLY A 303 12.05 -12.38 -2.92
C GLY A 303 11.70 -11.49 -4.11
N TYR A 304 10.70 -11.85 -4.94
CA TYR A 304 10.31 -10.99 -6.07
C TYR A 304 8.79 -10.76 -6.21
N ALA A 305 7.96 -11.40 -5.39
CA ALA A 305 6.50 -11.25 -5.48
C ALA A 305 5.81 -11.19 -4.11
N VAL A 306 4.73 -10.41 -4.06
CA VAL A 306 3.75 -10.42 -2.98
C VAL A 306 2.53 -11.27 -3.40
N PRO A 307 1.66 -11.68 -2.44
CA PRO A 307 0.54 -12.59 -2.70
C PRO A 307 -0.61 -11.94 -3.50
N VAL A 308 -0.33 -11.53 -4.72
CA VAL A 308 -1.29 -10.95 -5.68
C VAL A 308 -1.17 -11.68 -7.01
N LEU A 309 -2.30 -12.12 -7.56
CA LEU A 309 -2.40 -12.77 -8.86
C LEU A 309 -3.35 -12.02 -9.76
N SER A 310 -2.90 -11.68 -10.96
CA SER A 310 -3.73 -11.15 -12.04
C SER A 310 -3.82 -12.12 -13.21
N LEU A 311 -5.02 -12.30 -13.73
CA LEU A 311 -5.28 -13.19 -14.86
C LEU A 311 -6.39 -12.64 -15.78
N ASN A 312 -6.46 -13.16 -17.00
CA ASN A 312 -7.61 -13.01 -17.90
C ASN A 312 -8.02 -14.35 -18.49
N ILE A 313 -9.23 -14.42 -19.02
CA ILE A 313 -9.76 -15.55 -19.76
C ILE A 313 -9.96 -15.11 -21.21
N GLU A 314 -9.42 -15.87 -22.15
CA GLU A 314 -9.51 -15.59 -23.57
C GLU A 314 -10.96 -15.39 -24.03
N GLY A 315 -11.17 -14.36 -24.87
CA GLY A 315 -12.49 -14.02 -25.40
C GLY A 315 -13.47 -13.42 -24.38
N ARG A 316 -13.01 -13.07 -23.15
CA ARG A 316 -13.89 -12.51 -22.11
C ARG A 316 -13.32 -11.20 -21.53
N ALA A 317 -14.19 -10.22 -21.31
CA ALA A 317 -13.81 -9.03 -20.55
C ALA A 317 -13.52 -9.37 -19.07
N SER A 318 -12.54 -8.73 -18.46
CA SER A 318 -12.19 -8.95 -17.06
C SER A 318 -13.37 -8.69 -16.11
N THR A 319 -14.22 -7.73 -16.43
CA THR A 319 -15.46 -7.40 -15.70
C THR A 319 -16.47 -8.53 -15.74
N ASP A 320 -16.70 -9.14 -16.91
CA ASP A 320 -17.66 -10.24 -17.08
C ASP A 320 -17.23 -11.50 -16.31
N VAL A 321 -15.91 -11.75 -16.28
CA VAL A 321 -15.32 -12.83 -15.49
C VAL A 321 -15.52 -12.57 -13.99
N ALA A 322 -15.26 -11.35 -13.54
CA ALA A 322 -15.46 -10.99 -12.13
C ALA A 322 -16.94 -11.07 -11.71
N ASP A 323 -17.86 -10.66 -12.58
CA ASP A 323 -19.31 -10.76 -12.32
C ASP A 323 -19.76 -12.23 -12.24
N GLU A 324 -19.23 -13.10 -13.07
CA GLU A 324 -19.53 -14.54 -12.99
C GLU A 324 -18.96 -15.18 -11.72
N LEU A 325 -17.71 -14.83 -11.34
CA LEU A 325 -17.10 -15.29 -10.11
C LEU A 325 -17.93 -14.83 -8.90
N ASN A 326 -18.37 -13.56 -8.88
CA ASN A 326 -19.21 -13.02 -7.81
C ASN A 326 -20.56 -13.75 -7.71
N ARG A 327 -21.23 -14.03 -8.84
CA ARG A 327 -22.49 -14.83 -8.85
C ARG A 327 -22.29 -16.24 -8.30
N ARG A 328 -21.08 -16.76 -8.36
CA ARG A 328 -20.69 -18.07 -7.80
C ARG A 328 -20.13 -17.98 -6.39
N GLY A 329 -20.21 -16.82 -5.76
CA GLY A 329 -19.80 -16.60 -4.37
C GLY A 329 -18.30 -16.31 -4.16
N VAL A 330 -17.58 -15.90 -5.22
CA VAL A 330 -16.17 -15.52 -5.16
C VAL A 330 -16.00 -14.04 -5.45
N ALA A 331 -15.65 -13.25 -4.42
CA ALA A 331 -15.43 -11.82 -4.52
C ALA A 331 -14.00 -11.53 -5.00
N VAL A 332 -13.88 -10.92 -6.17
CA VAL A 332 -12.63 -10.48 -6.80
C VAL A 332 -12.77 -9.06 -7.30
N ARG A 333 -11.67 -8.46 -7.76
CA ARG A 333 -11.71 -7.16 -8.42
C ARG A 333 -11.25 -7.27 -9.87
N ALA A 334 -11.90 -6.53 -10.78
CA ALA A 334 -11.53 -6.43 -12.18
C ALA A 334 -11.22 -5.00 -12.60
N GLY A 335 -10.51 -4.83 -13.72
CA GLY A 335 -10.20 -3.55 -14.35
C GLY A 335 -8.74 -3.11 -14.15
N LEU A 336 -8.52 -1.78 -14.12
CA LEU A 336 -7.17 -1.19 -14.14
C LEU A 336 -6.55 -1.01 -12.74
N HIS A 337 -7.26 -1.31 -11.66
CA HIS A 337 -6.76 -1.27 -10.28
C HIS A 337 -5.99 0.02 -9.91
N CYS A 338 -6.31 1.15 -10.57
CA CYS A 338 -5.62 2.44 -10.42
C CYS A 338 -4.11 2.41 -10.75
N ALA A 339 -3.64 1.50 -11.61
CA ALA A 339 -2.24 1.40 -12.02
C ALA A 339 -2.11 1.25 -13.55
N PRO A 340 -2.51 2.25 -14.34
CA PRO A 340 -2.54 2.16 -15.80
C PRO A 340 -1.15 1.94 -16.42
N SER A 341 -0.08 2.40 -15.78
CA SER A 341 1.30 2.20 -16.25
C SER A 341 1.69 0.73 -16.21
N ALA A 342 1.38 0.02 -15.12
CA ALA A 342 1.59 -1.40 -15.01
C ALA A 342 0.79 -2.18 -16.08
N HIS A 343 -0.46 -1.81 -16.31
CA HIS A 343 -1.28 -2.43 -17.38
C HIS A 343 -0.73 -2.16 -18.79
N ARG A 344 -0.13 -0.98 -19.04
CA ARG A 344 0.54 -0.69 -20.32
C ARG A 344 1.73 -1.61 -20.53
N LYS A 345 2.55 -1.79 -19.50
CA LYS A 345 3.71 -2.69 -19.53
C LYS A 345 3.33 -4.14 -19.88
N TYR A 346 2.26 -4.65 -19.29
CA TYR A 346 1.80 -6.02 -19.49
C TYR A 346 0.79 -6.19 -20.65
N GLY A 347 0.54 -5.14 -21.45
CA GLY A 347 -0.34 -5.20 -22.63
C GLY A 347 -1.81 -5.48 -22.30
N THR A 348 -2.26 -5.12 -21.09
CA THR A 348 -3.63 -5.38 -20.61
C THR A 348 -4.55 -4.17 -20.66
N LEU A 349 -4.13 -3.07 -21.33
CA LEU A 349 -5.01 -1.95 -21.64
C LEU A 349 -5.86 -2.26 -22.88
N PRO A 350 -7.10 -1.71 -22.97
CA PRO A 350 -7.80 -0.96 -21.89
C PRO A 350 -8.59 -1.85 -20.93
N GLY A 351 -8.66 -3.17 -21.17
CA GLY A 351 -9.57 -4.09 -20.48
C GLY A 351 -9.22 -4.42 -19.02
N GLY A 352 -7.96 -4.21 -18.63
CA GLY A 352 -7.47 -4.58 -17.31
C GLY A 352 -7.38 -6.08 -17.08
N THR A 353 -7.37 -6.50 -15.82
CA THR A 353 -7.26 -7.90 -15.40
C THR A 353 -8.26 -8.23 -14.29
N VAL A 354 -8.53 -9.51 -14.07
CA VAL A 354 -9.11 -10.01 -12.82
C VAL A 354 -7.99 -10.22 -11.84
N ARG A 355 -8.08 -9.60 -10.66
CA ARG A 355 -7.08 -9.68 -9.59
C ARG A 355 -7.62 -10.48 -8.41
N LEU A 356 -6.79 -11.40 -7.90
CA LEU A 356 -7.03 -12.20 -6.72
C LEU A 356 -5.90 -11.99 -5.71
N ALA A 357 -6.25 -11.71 -4.45
CA ALA A 357 -5.30 -11.57 -3.36
C ALA A 357 -5.90 -12.20 -2.09
N PRO A 358 -5.22 -13.19 -1.48
CA PRO A 358 -5.64 -13.83 -0.24
C PRO A 358 -5.40 -12.93 0.97
N SER A 359 -5.79 -13.42 2.13
CA SER A 359 -5.32 -12.94 3.43
C SER A 359 -5.04 -14.15 4.32
N LEU A 360 -4.48 -13.92 5.51
CA LEU A 360 -4.25 -14.99 6.49
C LEU A 360 -5.53 -15.78 6.86
N PHE A 361 -6.71 -15.20 6.60
CA PHE A 361 -8.01 -15.84 6.85
C PHE A 361 -8.50 -16.70 5.68
N THR A 362 -7.82 -16.68 4.54
CA THR A 362 -8.16 -17.55 3.40
C THR A 362 -7.85 -19.00 3.75
N SER A 363 -8.83 -19.88 3.61
CA SER A 363 -8.66 -21.31 3.88
C SER A 363 -8.29 -22.10 2.62
N ARG A 364 -7.61 -23.23 2.79
CA ARG A 364 -7.30 -24.15 1.69
C ARG A 364 -8.55 -24.64 0.93
N ALA A 365 -9.67 -24.80 1.65
CA ALA A 365 -10.95 -25.19 1.04
C ALA A 365 -11.46 -24.07 0.12
N GLU A 366 -11.34 -22.80 0.51
CA GLU A 366 -11.71 -21.66 -0.34
C GLU A 366 -10.79 -21.54 -1.56
N VAL A 367 -9.48 -21.81 -1.42
CA VAL A 367 -8.56 -21.87 -2.56
C VAL A 367 -9.01 -22.95 -3.55
N ALA A 368 -9.24 -24.17 -3.07
CA ALA A 368 -9.66 -25.30 -3.92
C ALA A 368 -10.99 -25.02 -4.61
N GLU A 369 -11.96 -24.44 -3.92
CA GLU A 369 -13.26 -24.09 -4.48
C GLU A 369 -13.14 -22.97 -5.52
N THR A 370 -12.30 -21.97 -5.29
CA THR A 370 -12.01 -20.91 -6.26
C THR A 370 -11.37 -21.49 -7.54
N CYS A 371 -10.44 -22.43 -7.42
CA CYS A 371 -9.84 -23.11 -8.56
C CYS A 371 -10.88 -23.88 -9.38
N ARG A 372 -11.84 -24.56 -8.70
CA ARG A 372 -12.94 -25.28 -9.35
C ARG A 372 -13.87 -24.32 -10.11
N ILE A 373 -14.22 -23.18 -9.47
CA ILE A 373 -15.10 -22.16 -10.06
C ILE A 373 -14.41 -21.50 -11.26
N LEU A 374 -13.13 -21.13 -11.15
CA LEU A 374 -12.36 -20.52 -12.24
C LEU A 374 -12.31 -21.42 -13.47
N ARG A 375 -12.10 -22.73 -13.27
CA ARG A 375 -12.14 -23.73 -14.37
C ARG A 375 -13.51 -23.76 -15.04
N ALA A 376 -14.59 -23.71 -14.29
CA ALA A 376 -15.95 -23.68 -14.84
C ALA A 376 -16.23 -22.37 -15.60
N CYS A 377 -15.74 -21.23 -15.13
CA CYS A 377 -15.84 -19.95 -15.83
C CYS A 377 -15.10 -19.96 -17.17
N ALA A 378 -13.91 -20.55 -17.23
CA ALA A 378 -13.15 -20.66 -18.48
C ALA A 378 -13.86 -21.55 -19.50
N ALA A 379 -14.42 -22.68 -19.05
CA ALA A 379 -15.16 -23.62 -19.92
C ALA A 379 -16.46 -23.03 -20.49
N SER A 380 -17.08 -22.07 -19.81
CA SER A 380 -18.33 -21.43 -20.30
C SER A 380 -18.08 -20.38 -21.39
N GLY A 381 -16.87 -19.77 -21.43
CA GLY A 381 -16.48 -18.79 -22.46
C GLY A 381 -16.32 -19.40 -23.85
N GLY A 382 -15.82 -20.63 -23.97
CA GLY A 382 -15.61 -21.30 -25.25
C GLY A 382 -16.88 -21.69 -26.01
N ARG A 383 -18.06 -21.60 -25.38
CA ARG A 383 -19.36 -21.88 -26.02
C ARG A 383 -20.03 -20.68 -26.68
N GLN A 384 -19.60 -19.45 -26.38
CA GLN A 384 -20.18 -18.23 -26.98
C GLN A 384 -19.46 -17.79 -28.26
N SER A 385 -18.24 -18.20 -28.49
CA SER A 385 -17.46 -17.91 -29.72
C SER A 385 -17.71 -18.93 -30.86
N ALA A 386 -18.56 -19.92 -30.64
CA ALA A 386 -18.92 -20.96 -31.64
C ALA A 386 -20.37 -20.84 -32.16
N LYS A 387 -21.00 -19.69 -32.00
CA LYS A 387 -22.31 -19.39 -32.61
C LYS A 387 -22.17 -18.09 -33.46
#